data_fe3598ad89f715d18b05207796c55c8e
#
_entry.id   fe3598ad89f715d18b05207796c55c8e
#
_cell.length_a   1.000
_cell.length_b   1.000
_cell.length_c   1.000
_cell.angle_alpha   90.00
_cell.angle_beta   90.00
_cell.angle_gamma   90.00
#
_symmetry.space_group_name_H-M   'P 1'
#
loop_
_entity.id
_entity.type
_entity.pdbx_description
1 polymer ?
#
loop_
_entity_poly.entity_id
_entity_poly.type
_entity_poly.pdbx_seq_one_letter_code
_entity_poly.pdbx_strand_id
1 'polypeptide(L)'
;MGFRIQKSIRLGKLLRLNISKSGIGISAGIPGLRIGTGPRGAYFSAGLPGTGLSYRQKISSNRKADSADLSTKTKAQVAPPETPSPGFFAPRHEKELAKGLEDYEAGQEDGALEHFLAAAPDEPGAAILAATILAEREGSEYQAIELLEGVVQSDGEFPTPLMEKYLASTEIDINVTPNVNVSVSVDGLAATLLLVELYQSNRRVREAIALLEEVAELANEPVLILSLCELYASREIWDGIIDRARQVEPVDDVTLEIVIYYGRAMQEKGLHEAAISVFSKALRKKKDRNPQLLREAAYWRAISYQEQGKRSQAQKEFELLYAEDPNFRDVAQRLADFSLR
;
A
#
# COMPACT_ATOMS: atom_id res chain seq x y z
N MET A 1 14.41 6.92 3.41
CA MET A 1 13.03 6.49 3.69
C MET A 1 13.12 5.09 4.28
N GLY A 2 12.46 4.81 5.38
CA GLY A 2 12.58 3.52 6.06
C GLY A 2 11.47 2.58 5.61
N PHE A 3 11.82 1.36 5.36
CA PHE A 3 10.95 0.22 5.10
C PHE A 3 9.88 0.10 6.21
N ARG A 4 8.61 -0.03 5.85
CA ARG A 4 7.50 -0.19 6.80
C ARG A 4 6.58 -1.31 6.33
N ILE A 5 6.93 -2.55 6.66
CA ILE A 5 6.00 -3.66 6.58
C ILE A 5 5.11 -3.62 7.82
N GLN A 6 3.79 -3.72 7.63
CA GLN A 6 2.83 -3.87 8.72
C GLN A 6 2.45 -5.34 8.81
N LYS A 7 2.55 -5.91 10.00
CA LYS A 7 2.12 -7.28 10.27
C LYS A 7 0.63 -7.33 10.59
N SER A 8 -0.07 -8.29 10.02
CA SER A 8 -1.44 -8.57 10.39
C SER A 8 -1.60 -10.04 10.78
N ILE A 9 -2.10 -10.29 11.98
CA ILE A 9 -2.43 -11.63 12.48
C ILE A 9 -3.95 -11.79 12.42
N ARG A 10 -4.44 -12.89 11.82
CA ARG A 10 -5.85 -13.23 11.84
C ARG A 10 -6.24 -13.88 13.17
N LEU A 11 -7.30 -13.36 13.77
CA LEU A 11 -7.99 -13.97 14.89
C LEU A 11 -9.38 -14.43 14.42
N GLY A 12 -9.42 -15.53 13.66
CA GLY A 12 -10.67 -16.08 13.11
C GLY A 12 -11.10 -15.45 11.77
N LYS A 13 -12.24 -15.88 11.23
CA LYS A 13 -12.77 -15.44 9.90
C LYS A 13 -13.07 -13.94 9.81
N LEU A 14 -13.30 -13.28 10.92
CA LEU A 14 -13.80 -11.91 11.00
C LEU A 14 -12.81 -10.91 11.59
N LEU A 15 -11.85 -11.37 12.42
CA LEU A 15 -10.96 -10.50 13.16
C LEU A 15 -9.52 -10.59 12.65
N ARG A 16 -8.87 -9.43 12.50
CA ARG A 16 -7.45 -9.31 12.18
C ARG A 16 -6.80 -8.35 13.16
N LEU A 17 -5.68 -8.76 13.75
CA LEU A 17 -4.80 -7.92 14.56
C LEU A 17 -3.70 -7.38 13.66
N ASN A 18 -3.59 -6.07 13.55
CA ASN A 18 -2.53 -5.40 12.79
C ASN A 18 -1.50 -4.88 13.78
N ILE A 19 -0.27 -5.34 13.68
CA ILE A 19 0.84 -4.90 14.52
C ILE A 19 1.80 -4.08 13.65
N SER A 20 2.09 -2.85 14.07
CA SER A 20 3.04 -1.98 13.38
C SER A 20 3.91 -1.23 14.39
N LYS A 21 5.03 -0.66 13.96
CA LYS A 21 5.88 0.20 14.83
C LYS A 21 5.12 1.38 15.45
N SER A 22 3.98 1.78 14.87
CA SER A 22 3.10 2.84 15.40
C SER A 22 2.02 2.33 16.35
N GLY A 23 1.94 1.01 16.64
CA GLY A 23 1.02 0.41 17.60
C GLY A 23 0.15 -0.72 17.04
N ILE A 24 -0.75 -1.21 17.88
CA ILE A 24 -1.64 -2.33 17.59
C ILE A 24 -2.98 -1.82 17.08
N GLY A 25 -3.50 -2.41 15.99
CA GLY A 25 -4.83 -2.16 15.46
C GLY A 25 -5.63 -3.47 15.41
N ILE A 26 -6.94 -3.38 15.55
CA ILE A 26 -7.87 -4.51 15.42
C ILE A 26 -8.81 -4.21 14.27
N SER A 27 -9.02 -5.16 13.37
CA SER A 27 -10.03 -5.06 12.33
C SER A 27 -10.96 -6.27 12.32
N ALA A 28 -12.24 -6.04 11.99
CA ALA A 28 -13.26 -7.05 11.86
C ALA A 28 -13.97 -6.93 10.51
N GLY A 29 -14.25 -8.06 9.85
CA GLY A 29 -14.98 -8.05 8.58
C GLY A 29 -14.89 -9.36 7.81
N ILE A 30 -15.65 -9.42 6.74
CA ILE A 30 -15.67 -10.54 5.78
C ILE A 30 -14.70 -10.21 4.62
N PRO A 31 -14.30 -11.22 3.81
CA PRO A 31 -13.56 -10.97 2.58
C PRO A 31 -14.24 -9.88 1.73
N GLY A 32 -13.51 -8.83 1.39
CA GLY A 32 -14.03 -7.69 0.64
C GLY A 32 -14.64 -6.54 1.48
N LEU A 33 -14.91 -6.71 2.80
CA LEU A 33 -15.48 -5.63 3.61
C LEU A 33 -14.98 -5.69 5.05
N ARG A 34 -14.25 -4.65 5.52
CA ARG A 34 -13.66 -4.61 6.87
C ARG A 34 -13.80 -3.25 7.55
N ILE A 35 -13.99 -3.28 8.86
CA ILE A 35 -13.91 -2.12 9.74
C ILE A 35 -12.82 -2.39 10.77
N GLY A 36 -11.92 -1.43 10.99
CA GLY A 36 -10.86 -1.58 11.97
C GLY A 36 -10.56 -0.31 12.73
N THR A 37 -9.81 -0.47 13.82
CA THR A 37 -9.27 0.63 14.60
C THR A 37 -7.78 0.38 14.84
N GLY A 38 -7.02 1.46 14.88
CA GLY A 38 -5.59 1.41 15.12
C GLY A 38 -5.06 2.74 15.63
N PRO A 39 -3.74 2.91 15.81
CA PRO A 39 -3.13 4.11 16.35
C PRO A 39 -3.46 5.40 15.59
N ARG A 40 -3.91 5.28 14.34
CA ARG A 40 -4.29 6.41 13.48
C ARG A 40 -5.80 6.63 13.36
N GLY A 41 -6.61 5.94 14.20
CA GLY A 41 -8.07 6.05 14.22
C GLY A 41 -8.80 4.86 13.58
N ALA A 42 -10.13 4.95 13.54
CA ALA A 42 -10.99 3.93 12.93
C ALA A 42 -10.96 4.04 11.39
N TYR A 43 -11.02 2.90 10.72
CA TYR A 43 -11.05 2.83 9.26
C TYR A 43 -12.04 1.78 8.77
N PHE A 44 -12.49 1.98 7.55
CA PHE A 44 -13.28 1.03 6.78
C PHE A 44 -12.48 0.64 5.54
N SER A 45 -12.44 -0.63 5.19
CA SER A 45 -11.86 -1.09 3.93
C SER A 45 -12.85 -1.95 3.17
N ALA A 46 -12.94 -1.72 1.86
CA ALA A 46 -13.71 -2.52 0.92
C ALA A 46 -12.78 -2.96 -0.20
N GLY A 47 -12.79 -4.25 -0.55
CA GLY A 47 -12.01 -4.82 -1.64
C GLY A 47 -12.84 -5.80 -2.44
N LEU A 48 -12.53 -5.98 -3.71
CA LEU A 48 -13.14 -6.99 -4.56
C LEU A 48 -12.29 -8.27 -4.46
N PRO A 49 -12.82 -9.35 -3.87
CA PRO A 49 -12.08 -10.62 -3.78
C PRO A 49 -11.64 -11.09 -5.17
N GLY A 50 -10.37 -11.49 -5.31
CA GLY A 50 -9.78 -11.98 -6.55
C GLY A 50 -9.26 -10.94 -7.54
N THR A 51 -9.36 -9.63 -7.23
CA THR A 51 -8.89 -8.55 -8.12
C THR A 51 -7.68 -7.79 -7.59
N GLY A 52 -7.19 -8.11 -6.36
CA GLY A 52 -6.11 -7.36 -5.71
C GLY A 52 -6.46 -5.92 -5.30
N LEU A 53 -7.66 -5.45 -5.63
CA LEU A 53 -8.11 -4.08 -5.34
C LEU A 53 -8.80 -4.00 -3.98
N SER A 54 -8.22 -3.26 -3.05
CA SER A 54 -8.88 -2.90 -1.80
C SER A 54 -8.84 -1.40 -1.55
N TYR A 55 -9.93 -0.89 -1.00
CA TYR A 55 -10.13 0.52 -0.63
C TYR A 55 -10.21 0.65 0.87
N ARG A 56 -9.41 1.55 1.46
CA ARG A 56 -9.44 1.83 2.90
C ARG A 56 -9.76 3.30 3.15
N GLN A 57 -10.78 3.55 3.98
CA GLN A 57 -11.18 4.89 4.40
C GLN A 57 -11.10 5.05 5.91
N LYS A 58 -10.54 6.18 6.39
CA LYS A 58 -10.65 6.57 7.80
C LYS A 58 -12.06 6.99 8.14
N ILE A 59 -12.58 6.45 9.25
CA ILE A 59 -13.83 6.90 9.85
C ILE A 59 -13.48 8.02 10.83
N SER A 60 -13.80 9.26 10.47
CA SER A 60 -13.70 10.41 11.39
C SER A 60 -14.89 10.36 12.34
N SER A 61 -14.67 10.01 13.60
CA SER A 61 -15.70 10.01 14.63
C SER A 61 -15.90 11.42 15.16
N ASN A 62 -16.82 12.18 14.56
CA ASN A 62 -17.40 13.36 15.17
C ASN A 62 -18.86 13.06 15.55
N ARG A 63 -19.06 12.06 16.42
CA ARG A 63 -20.28 11.86 17.19
C ARG A 63 -19.92 11.32 18.57
N LYS A 64 -20.27 12.07 19.60
CA LYS A 64 -20.46 11.54 20.95
C LYS A 64 -21.42 10.37 20.83
N ALA A 65 -20.92 9.15 20.99
CA ALA A 65 -21.77 7.98 21.12
C ALA A 65 -22.32 7.99 22.54
N ASP A 66 -23.62 8.19 22.65
CA ASP A 66 -24.37 7.77 23.82
C ASP A 66 -24.12 6.27 24.02
N SER A 67 -23.67 5.94 25.22
CA SER A 67 -23.49 4.57 25.68
C SER A 67 -24.88 3.92 25.81
N ALA A 68 -25.32 3.25 24.75
CA ALA A 68 -26.42 2.30 24.82
C ALA A 68 -25.86 0.90 24.96
N ASP A 69 -26.13 0.36 26.12
CA ASP A 69 -26.07 -0.98 26.60
C ASP A 69 -26.35 -2.06 25.52
N LEU A 70 -25.32 -2.79 25.12
CA LEU A 70 -25.40 -4.01 24.32
C LEU A 70 -24.67 -5.15 25.05
N SER A 71 -25.04 -5.30 26.33
CA SER A 71 -24.82 -6.54 27.04
C SER A 71 -26.11 -7.36 27.02
N THR A 72 -26.27 -8.23 26.03
CA THR A 72 -26.84 -9.57 26.23
C THR A 72 -27.00 -10.31 24.88
N LYS A 73 -26.48 -11.53 24.88
CA LYS A 73 -26.76 -12.64 23.96
C LYS A 73 -26.13 -12.58 22.57
N THR A 74 -24.89 -13.10 22.44
CA THR A 74 -24.70 -14.37 21.72
C THR A 74 -23.28 -14.87 22.01
N LYS A 75 -23.13 -15.79 22.98
CA LYS A 75 -22.01 -16.73 23.02
C LYS A 75 -22.23 -17.75 21.89
N ALA A 76 -21.92 -17.37 20.68
CA ALA A 76 -21.49 -18.31 19.66
C ALA A 76 -19.96 -18.24 19.69
N GLN A 77 -19.33 -19.21 20.32
CA GLN A 77 -17.93 -19.53 20.11
C GLN A 77 -17.79 -19.89 18.63
N VAL A 78 -17.48 -18.89 17.80
CA VAL A 78 -16.97 -19.15 16.44
C VAL A 78 -15.52 -19.56 16.69
N ALA A 79 -15.26 -20.87 16.58
CA ALA A 79 -13.89 -21.38 16.54
C ALA A 79 -13.09 -20.61 15.48
N PRO A 80 -11.82 -20.30 15.70
CA PRO A 80 -10.95 -19.74 14.66
C PRO A 80 -11.07 -20.62 13.41
N PRO A 81 -11.01 -20.08 12.19
CA PRO A 81 -10.90 -20.92 11.02
C PRO A 81 -9.59 -21.68 11.16
N GLU A 82 -9.70 -22.98 11.35
CA GLU A 82 -8.55 -23.86 11.38
C GLU A 82 -7.86 -23.75 10.03
N THR A 83 -6.54 -23.43 10.06
CA THR A 83 -5.67 -23.59 8.89
C THR A 83 -5.91 -25.02 8.36
N PRO A 84 -6.20 -25.21 7.06
CA PRO A 84 -6.49 -26.55 6.56
C PRO A 84 -5.34 -27.48 6.93
N SER A 85 -5.63 -28.59 7.62
CA SER A 85 -4.58 -29.53 7.98
C SER A 85 -4.08 -30.27 6.75
N PRO A 86 -2.75 -30.43 6.57
CA PRO A 86 -2.20 -31.22 5.48
C PRO A 86 -2.60 -32.69 5.64
N GLY A 87 -2.89 -33.35 4.52
CA GLY A 87 -3.20 -34.78 4.53
C GLY A 87 -2.01 -35.62 5.00
N PHE A 88 -2.26 -36.84 5.47
CA PHE A 88 -1.20 -37.73 5.96
C PHE A 88 -0.09 -37.95 4.90
N PHE A 89 -0.48 -38.08 3.62
CA PHE A 89 0.43 -38.25 2.48
C PHE A 89 0.79 -36.92 1.79
N ALA A 90 0.48 -35.77 2.38
CA ALA A 90 0.84 -34.48 1.80
C ALA A 90 2.35 -34.37 1.59
N PRO A 91 2.81 -33.73 0.51
CA PRO A 91 4.21 -33.46 0.25
C PRO A 91 4.87 -32.71 1.41
N ARG A 92 6.20 -32.76 1.49
CA ARG A 92 6.95 -32.10 2.57
C ARG A 92 6.71 -30.60 2.58
N HIS A 93 6.80 -29.94 1.42
CA HIS A 93 6.60 -28.49 1.32
C HIS A 93 5.20 -28.03 1.76
N GLU A 94 4.14 -28.84 1.50
CA GLU A 94 2.80 -28.54 2.02
C GLU A 94 2.74 -28.62 3.56
N LYS A 95 3.39 -29.63 4.17
CA LYS A 95 3.44 -29.77 5.62
C LYS A 95 4.23 -28.63 6.27
N GLU A 96 5.34 -28.24 5.65
CA GLU A 96 6.16 -27.13 6.13
C GLU A 96 5.39 -25.79 6.00
N LEU A 97 4.72 -25.53 4.85
CA LEU A 97 3.88 -24.34 4.70
C LEU A 97 2.80 -24.25 5.77
N ALA A 98 2.04 -25.35 5.99
CA ALA A 98 0.97 -25.38 6.98
C ALA A 98 1.52 -25.13 8.39
N LYS A 99 2.64 -25.73 8.78
CA LYS A 99 3.27 -25.56 10.07
C LYS A 99 3.84 -24.14 10.24
N GLY A 100 4.43 -23.58 9.19
CA GLY A 100 4.88 -22.19 9.21
C GLY A 100 3.74 -21.21 9.44
N LEU A 101 2.55 -21.46 8.86
CA LEU A 101 1.36 -20.66 9.11
C LEU A 101 0.85 -20.79 10.55
N GLU A 102 0.85 -22.00 11.11
CA GLU A 102 0.49 -22.22 12.52
C GLU A 102 1.44 -21.48 13.47
N ASP A 103 2.76 -21.59 13.26
CA ASP A 103 3.77 -20.89 14.06
C ASP A 103 3.64 -19.37 13.92
N TYR A 104 3.36 -18.87 12.69
CA TYR A 104 3.15 -17.46 12.45
C TYR A 104 1.90 -16.92 13.17
N GLU A 105 0.80 -17.66 13.14
CA GLU A 105 -0.43 -17.35 13.87
C GLU A 105 -0.23 -17.38 15.39
N ALA A 106 0.64 -18.26 15.87
CA ALA A 106 1.05 -18.33 17.27
C ALA A 106 2.04 -17.23 17.70
N GLY A 107 2.51 -16.39 16.75
CA GLY A 107 3.51 -15.35 17.01
C GLY A 107 4.94 -15.87 17.13
N GLN A 108 5.21 -17.09 16.70
CA GLN A 108 6.53 -17.73 16.71
C GLN A 108 7.24 -17.49 15.37
N GLU A 109 7.70 -16.25 15.15
CA GLU A 109 8.25 -15.82 13.85
C GLU A 109 9.50 -16.58 13.41
N ASP A 110 10.37 -16.98 14.36
CA ASP A 110 11.58 -17.73 14.02
C ASP A 110 11.24 -19.14 13.55
N GLY A 111 10.27 -19.81 14.18
CA GLY A 111 9.75 -21.11 13.75
C GLY A 111 9.04 -21.01 12.40
N ALA A 112 8.18 -20.00 12.24
CA ALA A 112 7.49 -19.74 10.99
C ALA A 112 8.48 -19.53 9.83
N LEU A 113 9.54 -18.74 10.05
CA LEU A 113 10.56 -18.48 9.04
C LEU A 113 11.29 -19.79 8.66
N GLU A 114 11.68 -20.62 9.64
CA GLU A 114 12.34 -21.89 9.37
C GLU A 114 11.49 -22.77 8.46
N HIS A 115 10.19 -22.90 8.77
CA HIS A 115 9.25 -23.70 8.01
C HIS A 115 8.96 -23.10 6.61
N PHE A 116 8.80 -21.77 6.50
CA PHE A 116 8.62 -21.14 5.20
C PHE A 116 9.86 -21.28 4.32
N LEU A 117 11.07 -21.15 4.87
CA LEU A 117 12.31 -21.39 4.12
C LEU A 117 12.45 -22.84 3.66
N ALA A 118 11.99 -23.80 4.49
CA ALA A 118 12.01 -25.21 4.09
C ALA A 118 11.00 -25.54 2.96
N ALA A 119 9.90 -24.78 2.85
CA ALA A 119 8.90 -24.93 1.80
C ALA A 119 9.20 -24.11 0.54
N ALA A 120 9.94 -23.00 0.66
CA ALA A 120 10.19 -22.01 -0.39
C ALA A 120 10.73 -22.56 -1.72
N PRO A 121 11.61 -23.60 -1.76
CA PRO A 121 12.09 -24.14 -3.03
C PRO A 121 10.98 -24.73 -3.92
N ASP A 122 9.90 -25.22 -3.34
CA ASP A 122 8.82 -25.91 -4.04
C ASP A 122 7.49 -25.12 -4.00
N GLU A 123 7.40 -24.07 -3.15
CA GLU A 123 6.16 -23.32 -2.95
C GLU A 123 6.45 -21.80 -2.92
N PRO A 124 6.12 -21.07 -4.00
CA PRO A 124 6.35 -19.63 -4.11
C PRO A 124 5.67 -18.81 -3.01
N GLY A 125 4.49 -19.22 -2.54
CA GLY A 125 3.79 -18.56 -1.45
C GLY A 125 4.57 -18.58 -0.15
N ALA A 126 5.28 -19.69 0.13
CA ALA A 126 6.18 -19.77 1.28
C ALA A 126 7.41 -18.87 1.12
N ALA A 127 7.95 -18.75 -0.11
CA ALA A 127 9.06 -17.85 -0.40
C ALA A 127 8.67 -16.38 -0.15
N ILE A 128 7.47 -15.97 -0.57
CA ILE A 128 6.95 -14.61 -0.32
C ILE A 128 6.80 -14.35 1.17
N LEU A 129 6.22 -15.31 1.93
CA LEU A 129 6.05 -15.16 3.39
C LEU A 129 7.40 -15.12 4.12
N ALA A 130 8.36 -15.98 3.74
CA ALA A 130 9.71 -15.94 4.28
C ALA A 130 10.39 -14.59 4.00
N ALA A 131 10.31 -14.09 2.77
CA ALA A 131 10.87 -12.81 2.37
C ALA A 131 10.25 -11.65 3.15
N THR A 132 8.94 -11.70 3.45
CA THR A 132 8.27 -10.68 4.27
C THR A 132 8.83 -10.62 5.69
N ILE A 133 9.14 -11.77 6.30
CA ILE A 133 9.78 -11.82 7.62
C ILE A 133 11.23 -11.34 7.56
N LEU A 134 11.99 -11.82 6.56
CA LEU A 134 13.40 -11.47 6.39
C LEU A 134 13.59 -9.97 6.10
N ALA A 135 12.69 -9.36 5.35
CA ALA A 135 12.75 -7.93 5.03
C ALA A 135 12.69 -7.01 6.26
N GLU A 136 12.17 -7.49 7.39
CA GLU A 136 12.16 -6.75 8.66
C GLU A 136 13.42 -6.99 9.51
N ARG A 137 14.28 -7.95 9.15
CA ARG A 137 15.47 -8.34 9.90
C ARG A 137 16.69 -7.65 9.32
N GLU A 138 17.39 -6.90 10.14
CA GLU A 138 18.63 -6.22 9.75
C GLU A 138 19.67 -7.24 9.24
N GLY A 139 20.20 -7.01 8.03
CA GLY A 139 21.21 -7.86 7.41
C GLY A 139 20.65 -9.08 6.65
N SER A 140 19.33 -9.26 6.59
CA SER A 140 18.68 -10.38 5.88
C SER A 140 18.07 -9.95 4.52
N GLU A 141 18.25 -8.69 4.13
CA GLU A 141 17.65 -8.11 2.92
C GLU A 141 18.08 -8.83 1.65
N TYR A 142 19.31 -9.29 1.57
CA TYR A 142 19.81 -10.03 0.40
C TYR A 142 19.12 -11.39 0.24
N GLN A 143 18.88 -12.10 1.34
CA GLN A 143 18.16 -13.38 1.29
C GLN A 143 16.70 -13.17 0.89
N ALA A 144 16.06 -12.11 1.38
CA ALA A 144 14.70 -11.74 0.98
C ALA A 144 14.63 -11.43 -0.52
N ILE A 145 15.61 -10.68 -1.04
CA ILE A 145 15.73 -10.36 -2.48
C ILE A 145 15.87 -11.65 -3.29
N GLU A 146 16.78 -12.55 -2.93
CA GLU A 146 17.03 -13.79 -3.65
C GLU A 146 15.75 -14.66 -3.74
N LEU A 147 15.01 -14.78 -2.64
CA LEU A 147 13.73 -15.50 -2.63
C LEU A 147 12.72 -14.88 -3.59
N LEU A 148 12.56 -13.57 -3.55
CA LEU A 148 11.58 -12.87 -4.39
C LEU A 148 12.00 -12.81 -5.86
N GLU A 149 13.30 -12.67 -6.16
CA GLU A 149 13.81 -12.80 -7.53
C GLU A 149 13.48 -14.18 -8.10
N GLY A 150 13.64 -15.26 -7.30
CA GLY A 150 13.26 -16.60 -7.70
C GLY A 150 11.76 -16.75 -7.98
N VAL A 151 10.92 -16.10 -7.19
CA VAL A 151 9.45 -16.10 -7.40
C VAL A 151 9.06 -15.35 -8.67
N VAL A 152 9.58 -14.12 -8.85
CA VAL A 152 9.22 -13.26 -10.00
C VAL A 152 9.74 -13.80 -11.33
N GLN A 153 10.89 -14.50 -11.31
CA GLN A 153 11.47 -15.11 -12.51
C GLN A 153 10.91 -16.52 -12.84
N SER A 154 10.07 -17.07 -11.96
CA SER A 154 9.51 -18.40 -12.20
C SER A 154 8.44 -18.37 -13.28
N ASP A 155 8.48 -19.31 -14.22
CA ASP A 155 7.43 -19.53 -15.23
C ASP A 155 6.25 -20.35 -14.67
N GLY A 156 6.17 -20.51 -13.35
CA GLY A 156 5.15 -21.29 -12.66
C GLY A 156 3.76 -20.68 -12.73
N GLU A 157 2.74 -21.51 -12.58
CA GLU A 157 1.35 -21.06 -12.47
C GLU A 157 1.13 -20.34 -11.14
N PHE A 158 0.54 -19.14 -11.18
CA PHE A 158 0.17 -18.32 -10.03
C PHE A 158 -1.33 -18.00 -10.04
N PRO A 159 -2.06 -18.16 -8.90
CA PRO A 159 -1.60 -18.81 -7.66
C PRO A 159 -1.44 -20.31 -7.80
N THR A 160 -0.54 -20.92 -7.02
CA THR A 160 -0.42 -22.39 -6.96
C THR A 160 -1.65 -22.99 -6.25
N PRO A 161 -1.96 -24.29 -6.43
CA PRO A 161 -3.03 -24.95 -5.69
C PRO A 161 -2.87 -24.87 -4.16
N LEU A 162 -1.64 -24.82 -3.65
CA LEU A 162 -1.39 -24.66 -2.21
C LEU A 162 -1.62 -23.22 -1.76
N MET A 163 -1.28 -22.22 -2.57
CA MET A 163 -1.64 -20.84 -2.30
C MET A 163 -3.15 -20.66 -2.24
N GLU A 164 -3.90 -21.22 -3.17
CA GLU A 164 -5.36 -21.21 -3.12
C GLU A 164 -5.92 -21.87 -1.86
N LYS A 165 -5.34 -23.01 -1.48
CA LYS A 165 -5.77 -23.77 -0.31
C LYS A 165 -5.47 -23.06 1.02
N TYR A 166 -4.26 -22.55 1.19
CA TYR A 166 -3.77 -22.05 2.48
C TYR A 166 -3.73 -20.53 2.57
N LEU A 167 -3.52 -19.82 1.46
CA LEU A 167 -3.24 -18.39 1.43
C LEU A 167 -4.35 -17.53 0.80
N ALA A 168 -5.42 -18.13 0.28
CA ALA A 168 -6.51 -17.43 -0.41
C ALA A 168 -7.10 -16.23 0.35
N SER A 169 -6.92 -16.19 1.64
CA SER A 169 -7.41 -15.10 2.50
C SER A 169 -6.29 -14.39 3.26
N THR A 170 -5.03 -14.66 2.92
CA THR A 170 -3.86 -13.99 3.48
C THR A 170 -3.55 -12.76 2.61
N GLU A 171 -3.36 -11.61 3.25
CA GLU A 171 -3.00 -10.35 2.59
C GLU A 171 -1.75 -9.77 3.26
N ILE A 172 -0.93 -9.12 2.46
CA ILE A 172 0.25 -8.38 2.91
C ILE A 172 -0.05 -6.89 2.73
N ASP A 173 0.18 -6.10 3.78
CA ASP A 173 0.06 -4.64 3.72
C ASP A 173 1.39 -4.05 3.26
N ILE A 174 1.40 -3.38 2.12
CA ILE A 174 2.60 -2.77 1.52
C ILE A 174 2.41 -1.24 1.43
N ASN A 175 3.40 -0.49 1.91
CA ASN A 175 3.43 0.97 1.74
C ASN A 175 4.08 1.29 0.39
N VAL A 176 3.27 1.55 -0.62
CA VAL A 176 3.74 1.87 -1.98
C VAL A 176 4.36 3.25 -2.01
N THR A 177 3.71 4.22 -1.34
CA THR A 177 4.23 5.58 -1.14
C THR A 177 4.01 6.01 0.32
N PRO A 178 4.58 7.13 0.77
CA PRO A 178 4.28 7.67 2.11
C PRO A 178 2.78 7.92 2.37
N ASN A 179 1.97 8.09 1.32
CA ASN A 179 0.55 8.44 1.41
C ASN A 179 -0.38 7.26 1.10
N VAL A 180 0.09 6.24 0.38
CA VAL A 180 -0.70 5.10 -0.08
C VAL A 180 -0.14 3.79 0.45
N ASN A 181 -0.99 3.08 1.18
CA ASN A 181 -0.78 1.71 1.62
C ASN A 181 -1.82 0.82 0.94
N VAL A 182 -1.40 -0.32 0.44
CA VAL A 182 -2.26 -1.31 -0.20
C VAL A 182 -2.19 -2.63 0.54
N SER A 183 -3.32 -3.34 0.60
CA SER A 183 -3.36 -4.74 1.05
C SER A 183 -3.49 -5.61 -0.19
N VAL A 184 -2.51 -6.47 -0.44
CA VAL A 184 -2.48 -7.36 -1.61
C VAL A 184 -2.49 -8.81 -1.16
N SER A 185 -3.06 -9.69 -1.97
CA SER A 185 -2.98 -11.13 -1.75
C SER A 185 -1.54 -11.61 -1.83
N VAL A 186 -1.24 -12.77 -1.25
CA VAL A 186 0.09 -13.39 -1.38
C VAL A 186 0.17 -14.00 -2.78
N ASP A 187 0.65 -13.22 -3.75
CA ASP A 187 0.74 -13.58 -5.16
C ASP A 187 1.91 -12.87 -5.86
N GLY A 188 1.99 -12.93 -7.18
CA GLY A 188 3.04 -12.30 -7.98
C GLY A 188 3.08 -10.77 -7.83
N LEU A 189 1.93 -10.13 -7.59
CA LEU A 189 1.88 -8.68 -7.34
C LEU A 189 2.55 -8.34 -6.00
N ALA A 190 2.24 -9.11 -4.95
CA ALA A 190 2.91 -8.93 -3.65
C ALA A 190 4.41 -9.16 -3.76
N ALA A 191 4.84 -10.22 -4.44
CA ALA A 191 6.27 -10.50 -4.68
C ALA A 191 6.96 -9.35 -5.41
N THR A 192 6.34 -8.82 -6.47
CA THR A 192 6.87 -7.70 -7.25
C THR A 192 7.01 -6.43 -6.39
N LEU A 193 5.96 -6.04 -5.67
CA LEU A 193 5.96 -4.82 -4.86
C LEU A 193 6.96 -4.91 -3.70
N LEU A 194 7.08 -6.08 -3.04
CA LEU A 194 8.07 -6.32 -1.99
C LEU A 194 9.49 -6.27 -2.55
N LEU A 195 9.74 -6.88 -3.71
CA LEU A 195 11.05 -6.86 -4.35
C LEU A 195 11.47 -5.44 -4.77
N VAL A 196 10.53 -4.67 -5.31
CA VAL A 196 10.75 -3.26 -5.65
C VAL A 196 11.15 -2.44 -4.42
N GLU A 197 10.47 -2.63 -3.29
CA GLU A 197 10.78 -1.94 -2.03
C GLU A 197 12.17 -2.34 -1.50
N LEU A 198 12.51 -3.64 -1.57
CA LEU A 198 13.83 -4.13 -1.21
C LEU A 198 14.94 -3.60 -2.14
N TYR A 199 14.69 -3.50 -3.43
CA TYR A 199 15.63 -2.88 -4.36
C TYR A 199 15.84 -1.39 -4.04
N GLN A 200 14.79 -0.65 -3.72
CA GLN A 200 14.88 0.76 -3.33
C GLN A 200 15.72 0.94 -2.06
N SER A 201 15.42 0.16 -1.00
CA SER A 201 16.13 0.24 0.28
C SER A 201 17.61 -0.13 0.15
N ASN A 202 17.94 -1.01 -0.80
CA ASN A 202 19.31 -1.42 -1.13
C ASN A 202 19.98 -0.59 -2.25
N ARG A 203 19.39 0.58 -2.62
CA ARG A 203 19.90 1.50 -3.65
C ARG A 203 19.95 0.91 -5.07
N ARG A 204 19.26 -0.19 -5.32
CA ARG A 204 19.13 -0.86 -6.62
C ARG A 204 17.96 -0.28 -7.42
N VAL A 205 17.85 1.06 -7.48
CA VAL A 205 16.69 1.76 -8.08
C VAL A 205 16.53 1.45 -9.58
N ARG A 206 17.62 1.19 -10.30
CA ARG A 206 17.53 0.83 -11.73
C ARG A 206 16.86 -0.52 -11.93
N GLU A 207 17.18 -1.49 -11.09
CA GLU A 207 16.56 -2.82 -11.11
C GLU A 207 15.09 -2.73 -10.72
N ALA A 208 14.73 -1.91 -9.73
CA ALA A 208 13.35 -1.64 -9.36
C ALA A 208 12.53 -1.07 -10.53
N ILE A 209 13.09 -0.10 -11.26
CA ILE A 209 12.43 0.48 -12.45
C ILE A 209 12.28 -0.57 -13.54
N ALA A 210 13.35 -1.30 -13.88
CA ALA A 210 13.31 -2.31 -14.94
C ALA A 210 12.28 -3.40 -14.67
N LEU A 211 12.22 -3.90 -13.42
CA LEU A 211 11.21 -4.88 -13.01
C LEU A 211 9.78 -4.33 -13.15
N LEU A 212 9.53 -3.11 -12.67
CA LEU A 212 8.20 -2.52 -12.76
C LEU A 212 7.80 -2.22 -14.21
N GLU A 213 8.72 -1.80 -15.07
CA GLU A 213 8.46 -1.58 -16.49
C GLU A 213 8.04 -2.88 -17.17
N GLU A 214 8.75 -3.97 -16.90
CA GLU A 214 8.43 -5.30 -17.44
C GLU A 214 7.07 -5.80 -16.96
N VAL A 215 6.83 -5.77 -15.64
CA VAL A 215 5.57 -6.27 -15.08
C VAL A 215 4.38 -5.39 -15.47
N ALA A 216 4.54 -4.07 -15.55
CA ALA A 216 3.46 -3.17 -15.97
C ALA A 216 3.05 -3.31 -17.44
N GLU A 217 3.89 -3.89 -18.29
CA GLU A 217 3.50 -4.27 -19.68
C GLU A 217 2.55 -5.48 -19.68
N LEU A 218 2.67 -6.35 -18.69
CA LEU A 218 1.90 -7.60 -18.58
C LEU A 218 0.62 -7.42 -17.74
N ALA A 219 0.70 -6.61 -16.68
CA ALA A 219 -0.38 -6.39 -15.72
C ALA A 219 -0.76 -4.91 -15.65
N ASN A 220 -1.98 -4.58 -16.03
CA ASN A 220 -2.48 -3.19 -15.98
C ASN A 220 -2.99 -2.82 -14.57
N GLU A 221 -2.13 -3.00 -13.55
CA GLU A 221 -2.46 -2.73 -12.16
C GLU A 221 -2.06 -1.30 -11.77
N PRO A 222 -3.01 -0.45 -11.32
CA PRO A 222 -2.71 0.94 -10.95
C PRO A 222 -1.60 1.08 -9.90
N VAL A 223 -1.45 0.12 -8.99
CA VAL A 223 -0.42 0.17 -7.95
C VAL A 223 0.99 0.06 -8.53
N LEU A 224 1.19 -0.70 -9.61
CA LEU A 224 2.48 -0.78 -10.32
C LEU A 224 2.81 0.54 -11.02
N ILE A 225 1.79 1.17 -11.62
CA ILE A 225 1.94 2.50 -12.23
C ILE A 225 2.30 3.54 -11.16
N LEU A 226 1.69 3.46 -9.96
CA LEU A 226 2.01 4.36 -8.85
C LEU A 226 3.47 4.19 -8.41
N SER A 227 3.92 2.95 -8.20
CA SER A 227 5.31 2.63 -7.86
C SER A 227 6.29 3.17 -8.92
N LEU A 228 5.97 2.99 -10.21
CA LEU A 228 6.76 3.56 -11.30
C LEU A 228 6.80 5.09 -11.25
N CYS A 229 5.65 5.75 -11.03
CA CYS A 229 5.59 7.21 -10.94
C CYS A 229 6.47 7.74 -9.79
N GLU A 230 6.49 7.08 -8.63
CA GLU A 230 7.35 7.45 -7.52
C GLU A 230 8.84 7.33 -7.89
N LEU A 231 9.23 6.18 -8.47
CA LEU A 231 10.61 5.95 -8.90
C LEU A 231 11.05 6.89 -10.00
N TYR A 232 10.22 7.09 -11.01
CA TYR A 232 10.49 8.05 -12.07
C TYR A 232 10.65 9.48 -11.55
N ALA A 233 9.78 9.92 -10.63
CA ALA A 233 9.89 11.23 -10.02
C ALA A 233 11.19 11.39 -9.22
N SER A 234 11.62 10.33 -8.51
CA SER A 234 12.90 10.33 -7.77
C SER A 234 14.14 10.42 -8.68
N ARG A 235 13.98 10.12 -9.97
CA ARG A 235 15.03 10.13 -10.99
C ARG A 235 14.80 11.20 -12.06
N GLU A 236 13.79 12.05 -11.88
CA GLU A 236 13.41 13.12 -12.82
C GLU A 236 13.03 12.61 -14.23
N ILE A 237 12.52 11.38 -14.32
CA ILE A 237 12.08 10.75 -15.59
C ILE A 237 10.62 11.18 -15.85
N TRP A 238 10.41 12.48 -16.08
CA TRP A 238 9.09 13.09 -16.19
C TRP A 238 8.29 12.61 -17.40
N ASP A 239 8.94 12.34 -18.53
CA ASP A 239 8.27 11.82 -19.73
C ASP A 239 7.70 10.43 -19.49
N GLY A 240 8.39 9.57 -18.73
CA GLY A 240 7.89 8.25 -18.32
C GLY A 240 6.60 8.34 -17.50
N ILE A 241 6.51 9.31 -16.57
CA ILE A 241 5.28 9.57 -15.80
C ILE A 241 4.15 10.00 -16.75
N ILE A 242 4.42 10.93 -17.68
CA ILE A 242 3.43 11.43 -18.63
C ILE A 242 2.86 10.27 -19.45
N ASP A 243 3.70 9.40 -19.97
CA ASP A 243 3.28 8.29 -20.81
C ASP A 243 2.41 7.28 -20.06
N ARG A 244 2.75 6.95 -18.82
CA ARG A 244 2.02 5.95 -18.01
C ARG A 244 0.75 6.52 -17.35
N ALA A 245 0.74 7.79 -16.97
CA ALA A 245 -0.32 8.37 -16.16
C ALA A 245 -1.38 9.18 -16.93
N ARG A 246 -1.16 9.55 -18.20
CA ARG A 246 -2.03 10.45 -18.97
C ARG A 246 -3.50 10.04 -19.08
N GLN A 247 -3.80 8.74 -19.01
CA GLN A 247 -5.16 8.20 -19.13
C GLN A 247 -5.78 7.79 -17.79
N VAL A 248 -5.06 7.96 -16.69
CA VAL A 248 -5.52 7.54 -15.37
C VAL A 248 -6.57 8.52 -14.85
N GLU A 249 -7.71 7.96 -14.40
CA GLU A 249 -8.79 8.71 -13.73
C GLU A 249 -8.67 8.56 -12.21
N PRO A 250 -8.83 9.64 -11.42
CA PRO A 250 -8.67 9.60 -9.96
C PRO A 250 -9.92 8.99 -9.29
N VAL A 251 -10.04 7.65 -9.32
CA VAL A 251 -11.20 6.94 -8.75
C VAL A 251 -11.02 6.50 -7.29
N ASP A 252 -9.77 6.34 -6.84
CA ASP A 252 -9.35 5.98 -5.48
C ASP A 252 -8.06 6.72 -5.08
N ASP A 253 -7.46 6.40 -3.94
CA ASP A 253 -6.25 7.08 -3.47
C ASP A 253 -5.01 6.68 -4.28
N VAL A 254 -4.93 5.45 -4.79
CA VAL A 254 -3.84 5.00 -5.68
C VAL A 254 -3.84 5.82 -6.96
N THR A 255 -4.97 5.85 -7.65
CA THR A 255 -5.12 6.57 -8.92
C THR A 255 -5.08 8.10 -8.73
N LEU A 256 -5.53 8.61 -7.57
CA LEU A 256 -5.40 10.03 -7.22
C LEU A 256 -3.92 10.43 -7.12
N GLU A 257 -3.08 9.62 -6.48
CA GLU A 257 -1.66 9.94 -6.35
C GLU A 257 -0.93 9.83 -7.70
N ILE A 258 -1.30 8.86 -8.56
CA ILE A 258 -0.81 8.81 -9.96
C ILE A 258 -1.12 10.12 -10.69
N VAL A 259 -2.36 10.62 -10.57
CA VAL A 259 -2.77 11.89 -11.21
C VAL A 259 -2.01 13.09 -10.61
N ILE A 260 -1.65 13.05 -9.34
CA ILE A 260 -0.78 14.08 -8.73
C ILE A 260 0.63 14.03 -9.33
N TYR A 261 1.23 12.84 -9.49
CA TYR A 261 2.52 12.69 -10.18
C TYR A 261 2.45 13.18 -11.62
N TYR A 262 1.36 12.89 -12.34
CA TYR A 262 1.14 13.40 -13.69
C TYR A 262 1.10 14.93 -13.76
N GLY A 263 0.36 15.57 -12.84
CA GLY A 263 0.33 17.03 -12.72
C GLY A 263 1.71 17.62 -12.42
N ARG A 264 2.49 16.97 -11.53
CA ARG A 264 3.87 17.38 -11.25
C ARG A 264 4.77 17.23 -12.48
N ALA A 265 4.66 16.14 -13.21
CA ALA A 265 5.44 15.94 -14.43
C ALA A 265 5.13 17.01 -15.48
N MET A 266 3.85 17.40 -15.66
CA MET A 266 3.47 18.54 -16.51
C MET A 266 4.10 19.84 -16.03
N GLN A 267 4.14 20.08 -14.73
CA GLN A 267 4.74 21.28 -14.12
C GLN A 267 6.24 21.34 -14.39
N GLU A 268 6.96 20.25 -14.20
CA GLU A 268 8.41 20.16 -14.43
C GLU A 268 8.78 20.32 -15.92
N LYS A 269 7.85 19.99 -16.81
CA LYS A 269 7.96 20.27 -18.25
C LYS A 269 7.57 21.71 -18.62
N GLY A 270 7.26 22.58 -17.63
CA GLY A 270 6.83 23.96 -17.86
C GLY A 270 5.39 24.12 -18.35
N LEU A 271 4.60 23.04 -18.36
CA LEU A 271 3.21 23.01 -18.84
C LEU A 271 2.24 23.35 -17.70
N HIS A 272 2.44 24.51 -17.06
CA HIS A 272 1.73 24.90 -15.83
C HIS A 272 0.21 24.99 -16.01
N GLU A 273 -0.32 25.41 -17.18
CA GLU A 273 -1.77 25.45 -17.41
C GLU A 273 -2.37 24.02 -17.44
N ALA A 274 -1.67 23.09 -18.09
CA ALA A 274 -2.07 21.68 -18.09
C ALA A 274 -2.01 21.09 -16.68
N ALA A 275 -0.96 21.38 -15.92
CA ALA A 275 -0.81 20.97 -14.52
C ALA A 275 -1.97 21.47 -13.65
N ILE A 276 -2.37 22.75 -13.77
CA ILE A 276 -3.52 23.33 -13.06
C ILE A 276 -4.80 22.56 -13.40
N SER A 277 -5.01 22.23 -14.68
CA SER A 277 -6.18 21.45 -15.11
C SER A 277 -6.20 20.06 -14.47
N VAL A 278 -5.05 19.36 -14.47
CA VAL A 278 -4.87 18.02 -13.87
C VAL A 278 -5.16 18.06 -12.37
N PHE A 279 -4.54 18.98 -11.62
CA PHE A 279 -4.79 19.09 -10.19
C PHE A 279 -6.23 19.50 -9.87
N SER A 280 -6.84 20.35 -10.70
CA SER A 280 -8.24 20.73 -10.55
C SER A 280 -9.17 19.53 -10.74
N LYS A 281 -8.85 18.62 -11.67
CA LYS A 281 -9.56 17.35 -11.85
C LYS A 281 -9.40 16.45 -10.61
N ALA A 282 -8.18 16.31 -10.09
CA ALA A 282 -7.89 15.55 -8.89
C ALA A 282 -8.69 16.03 -7.66
N LEU A 283 -8.91 17.34 -7.54
CA LEU A 283 -9.61 17.99 -6.42
C LEU A 283 -11.14 18.06 -6.56
N ARG A 284 -11.73 17.57 -7.66
CA ARG A 284 -13.20 17.61 -7.84
C ARG A 284 -13.95 16.72 -6.86
N LYS A 285 -13.43 15.52 -6.59
CA LYS A 285 -14.03 14.55 -5.69
C LYS A 285 -13.19 14.46 -4.41
N LYS A 286 -13.67 15.10 -3.35
CA LYS A 286 -12.96 15.15 -2.05
C LYS A 286 -13.46 14.10 -1.06
N LYS A 287 -14.73 13.68 -1.19
CA LYS A 287 -15.34 12.70 -0.30
C LYS A 287 -14.63 11.36 -0.44
N ASP A 288 -14.35 10.72 0.69
CA ASP A 288 -13.73 9.40 0.77
C ASP A 288 -12.31 9.33 0.16
N ARG A 289 -11.58 10.45 0.21
CA ARG A 289 -10.18 10.57 -0.23
C ARG A 289 -9.24 10.82 0.94
N ASN A 290 -7.99 10.38 0.80
CA ASN A 290 -6.94 10.69 1.76
C ASN A 290 -6.73 12.23 1.82
N PRO A 291 -6.96 12.89 2.97
CA PRO A 291 -6.79 14.34 3.08
C PRO A 291 -5.38 14.82 2.76
N GLN A 292 -4.36 13.97 3.00
CA GLN A 292 -2.99 14.29 2.67
C GLN A 292 -2.78 14.43 1.17
N LEU A 293 -3.34 13.50 0.37
CA LEU A 293 -3.28 13.57 -1.10
C LEU A 293 -4.02 14.80 -1.64
N LEU A 294 -5.15 15.17 -1.03
CA LEU A 294 -5.87 16.39 -1.43
C LEU A 294 -5.05 17.64 -1.14
N ARG A 295 -4.36 17.71 0.01
CA ARG A 295 -3.42 18.82 0.32
C ARG A 295 -2.26 18.85 -0.66
N GLU A 296 -1.69 17.70 -1.01
CA GLU A 296 -0.62 17.60 -2.02
C GLU A 296 -1.09 18.16 -3.38
N ALA A 297 -2.25 17.73 -3.86
CA ALA A 297 -2.80 18.24 -5.12
C ALA A 297 -3.06 19.76 -5.09
N ALA A 298 -3.60 20.28 -3.98
CA ALA A 298 -3.83 21.71 -3.81
C ALA A 298 -2.51 22.50 -3.76
N TYR A 299 -1.52 21.98 -3.04
CA TYR A 299 -0.19 22.60 -2.95
C TYR A 299 0.47 22.71 -4.34
N TRP A 300 0.51 21.64 -5.10
CA TRP A 300 1.13 21.65 -6.42
C TRP A 300 0.34 22.50 -7.42
N ARG A 301 -0.98 22.59 -7.28
CA ARG A 301 -1.79 23.55 -8.05
C ARG A 301 -1.43 25.00 -7.70
N ALA A 302 -1.25 25.32 -6.43
CA ALA A 302 -0.83 26.65 -5.97
C ALA A 302 0.54 27.03 -6.53
N ILE A 303 1.50 26.09 -6.55
CA ILE A 303 2.80 26.27 -7.21
C ILE A 303 2.61 26.58 -8.69
N SER A 304 1.78 25.82 -9.41
CA SER A 304 1.53 26.06 -10.83
C SER A 304 0.89 27.42 -11.09
N TYR A 305 0.00 27.92 -10.23
CA TYR A 305 -0.51 29.29 -10.30
C TYR A 305 0.58 30.34 -10.08
N GLN A 306 1.46 30.10 -9.11
CA GLN A 306 2.58 31.00 -8.83
C GLN A 306 3.52 31.11 -10.03
N GLU A 307 3.92 29.99 -10.62
CA GLU A 307 4.80 29.94 -11.80
C GLU A 307 4.18 30.64 -13.04
N GLN A 308 2.86 30.64 -13.14
CA GLN A 308 2.13 31.40 -14.16
C GLN A 308 1.94 32.89 -13.86
N GLY A 309 2.41 33.38 -12.72
CA GLY A 309 2.17 34.75 -12.29
C GLY A 309 0.74 35.03 -11.81
N LYS A 310 -0.10 33.99 -11.64
CA LYS A 310 -1.48 34.09 -11.12
C LYS A 310 -1.47 34.22 -9.58
N ARG A 311 -0.83 35.30 -9.12
CA ARG A 311 -0.45 35.52 -7.70
C ARG A 311 -1.63 35.41 -6.73
N SER A 312 -2.77 36.03 -7.05
CA SER A 312 -3.95 36.03 -6.17
C SER A 312 -4.54 34.61 -5.99
N GLN A 313 -4.49 33.77 -7.04
CA GLN A 313 -4.96 32.40 -6.98
C GLN A 313 -4.01 31.53 -6.17
N ALA A 314 -2.69 31.66 -6.36
CA ALA A 314 -1.68 30.96 -5.59
C ALA A 314 -1.78 31.30 -4.11
N GLN A 315 -1.86 32.60 -3.77
CA GLN A 315 -1.99 33.06 -2.39
C GLN A 315 -3.23 32.48 -1.70
N LYS A 316 -4.39 32.54 -2.36
CA LYS A 316 -5.62 31.97 -1.82
C LYS A 316 -5.52 30.47 -1.52
N GLU A 317 -4.90 29.70 -2.41
CA GLU A 317 -4.69 28.26 -2.18
C GLU A 317 -3.75 28.02 -0.99
N PHE A 318 -2.65 28.76 -0.89
CA PHE A 318 -1.74 28.65 0.24
C PHE A 318 -2.39 29.07 1.56
N GLU A 319 -3.25 30.10 1.58
CA GLU A 319 -4.01 30.52 2.77
C GLU A 319 -4.95 29.40 3.24
N LEU A 320 -5.64 28.70 2.33
CA LEU A 320 -6.49 27.57 2.65
C LEU A 320 -5.68 26.38 3.22
N LEU A 321 -4.54 26.05 2.62
CA LEU A 321 -3.65 25.01 3.10
C LEU A 321 -3.09 25.36 4.49
N TYR A 322 -2.70 26.60 4.72
CA TYR A 322 -2.21 27.07 6.01
C TYR A 322 -3.27 27.00 7.10
N ALA A 323 -4.52 27.32 6.76
CA ALA A 323 -5.64 27.22 7.69
C ALA A 323 -5.94 25.75 8.08
N GLU A 324 -5.71 24.79 7.18
CA GLU A 324 -5.87 23.36 7.46
C GLU A 324 -4.68 22.78 8.25
N ASP A 325 -3.46 23.14 7.86
CA ASP A 325 -2.21 22.64 8.45
C ASP A 325 -1.08 23.68 8.27
N PRO A 326 -0.80 24.51 9.29
CA PRO A 326 0.25 25.52 9.22
C PRO A 326 1.67 25.00 8.98
N ASN A 327 1.90 23.72 9.29
CA ASN A 327 3.20 23.05 9.14
C ASN A 327 3.30 22.23 7.84
N PHE A 328 2.29 22.34 6.96
CA PHE A 328 2.31 21.62 5.71
C PHE A 328 3.36 22.20 4.76
N ARG A 329 4.42 21.44 4.48
CA ARG A 329 5.53 21.82 3.60
C ARG A 329 6.09 23.22 3.96
N ASP A 330 6.28 24.06 2.95
CA ASP A 330 6.78 25.45 3.07
C ASP A 330 5.68 26.52 2.94
N VAL A 331 4.42 26.16 3.16
CA VAL A 331 3.26 27.04 2.96
C VAL A 331 3.38 28.34 3.77
N ALA A 332 3.81 28.25 5.05
CA ALA A 332 4.01 29.43 5.91
C ALA A 332 5.03 30.40 5.32
N GLN A 333 6.16 29.87 4.81
CA GLN A 333 7.21 30.68 4.19
C GLN A 333 6.72 31.36 2.92
N ARG A 334 6.01 30.62 2.05
CA ARG A 334 5.45 31.16 0.81
C ARG A 334 4.47 32.28 1.07
N LEU A 335 3.61 32.16 2.09
CA LEU A 335 2.69 33.24 2.46
C LEU A 335 3.42 34.49 2.96
N ALA A 336 4.50 34.34 3.73
CA ALA A 336 5.34 35.46 4.12
C ALA A 336 5.93 36.18 2.91
N ASP A 337 6.41 35.46 1.90
CA ASP A 337 6.96 36.01 0.65
C ASP A 337 5.90 36.79 -0.16
N PHE A 338 4.62 36.39 -0.10
CA PHE A 338 3.52 37.14 -0.70
C PHE A 338 3.25 38.49 0.00
N SER A 339 3.54 38.57 1.29
CA SER A 339 3.29 39.79 2.09
C SER A 339 4.40 40.84 1.95
N LEU A 340 5.60 40.42 1.49
CA LEU A 340 6.78 41.28 1.37
C LEU A 340 6.91 41.99 0.01
N ARG A 341 6.04 41.68 -0.95
CA ARG A 341 6.02 42.24 -2.32
C ARG A 341 4.67 42.85 -2.66
#